data_89ca6a0851064945cba5f66f760fc0eb
#
_entry.id   89ca6a0851064945cba5f66f760fc0eb
#
_cell.length_a   1.000
_cell.length_b   1.000
_cell.length_c   1.000
_cell.angle_alpha   90.00
_cell.angle_beta   90.00
_cell.angle_gamma   90.00
#
_symmetry.space_group_name_H-M   'P 1'
#
loop_
_entity.id
_entity.type
_entity.pdbx_description
1 polymer ?
#
loop_
_entity_poly.entity_id
_entity_poly.type
_entity_poly.pdbx_seq_one_letter_code
_entity_poly.pdbx_strand_id
1 'polypeptide(L)'
;MRINQIFNVEAARSKSTEDYGMGNVPFVTNTEINNGVVKYVEPLEKDKVFCGPAICISGLGYATVHLGKFLPKGNGGDSCTVLTPLREMSNYEILYYAALFNVSHGWRFTFGRKSNTTRIKNLELSPVFSESPLDMTSEIDNNNSIITTLLLKKEEELKK
;
A
#
# COMPACT_ATOMS: atom_id res chain seq x y z
N MET A 1 10.29 11.67 -10.72
CA MET A 1 11.06 10.40 -10.71
C MET A 1 10.12 9.26 -11.09
N ARG A 2 10.52 8.30 -11.94
CA ARG A 2 9.65 7.18 -12.33
C ARG A 2 9.53 6.17 -11.20
N ILE A 3 8.38 5.50 -11.11
CA ILE A 3 8.12 4.50 -10.05
C ILE A 3 9.17 3.39 -10.04
N ASN A 4 9.60 2.91 -11.20
CA ASN A 4 10.65 1.87 -11.29
C ASN A 4 12.07 2.33 -10.88
N GLN A 5 12.26 3.60 -10.62
CA GLN A 5 13.52 4.15 -10.06
C GLN A 5 13.49 4.18 -8.52
N ILE A 6 12.31 4.04 -7.93
CA ILE A 6 12.06 4.09 -6.49
C ILE A 6 11.72 2.71 -5.95
N PHE A 7 10.97 1.92 -6.73
CA PHE A 7 10.43 0.62 -6.36
C PHE A 7 10.75 -0.45 -7.39
N ASN A 8 10.95 -1.68 -6.91
CA ASN A 8 10.80 -2.86 -7.72
C ASN A 8 9.31 -3.09 -7.99
N VAL A 9 8.92 -3.31 -9.25
CA VAL A 9 7.52 -3.38 -9.70
C VAL A 9 7.22 -4.79 -10.18
N GLU A 10 6.40 -5.52 -9.44
CA GLU A 10 6.09 -6.91 -9.72
C GLU A 10 4.58 -7.15 -9.85
N ALA A 11 4.20 -8.05 -10.76
CA ALA A 11 2.82 -8.53 -10.85
C ALA A 11 2.54 -9.58 -9.77
N ALA A 12 1.35 -9.51 -9.17
CA ALA A 12 0.82 -10.61 -8.36
C ALA A 12 0.61 -11.87 -9.22
N ARG A 13 0.70 -13.06 -8.59
CA ARG A 13 0.61 -14.36 -9.27
C ARG A 13 -0.32 -15.35 -8.57
N SER A 14 -1.09 -14.91 -7.60
CA SER A 14 -2.05 -15.76 -6.91
C SER A 14 -3.28 -16.07 -7.77
N LYS A 15 -4.08 -17.03 -7.32
CA LYS A 15 -5.34 -17.41 -7.94
C LYS A 15 -6.53 -16.53 -7.50
N SER A 16 -7.74 -16.95 -7.81
CA SER A 16 -8.97 -16.29 -7.37
C SER A 16 -9.23 -16.52 -5.89
N THR A 17 -10.04 -15.65 -5.30
CA THR A 17 -10.38 -15.69 -3.86
C THR A 17 -11.00 -17.00 -3.41
N GLU A 18 -11.75 -17.66 -4.31
CA GLU A 18 -12.45 -18.92 -4.05
C GLU A 18 -11.51 -20.12 -3.96
N ASP A 19 -10.31 -20.00 -4.52
CA ASP A 19 -9.32 -21.10 -4.55
C ASP A 19 -8.59 -21.31 -3.22
N TYR A 20 -8.81 -20.41 -2.25
CA TYR A 20 -8.08 -20.42 -0.98
C TYR A 20 -8.96 -20.80 0.20
N GLY A 21 -8.47 -21.69 1.04
CA GLY A 21 -8.98 -21.95 2.37
C GLY A 21 -8.65 -20.85 3.38
N MET A 22 -9.24 -20.95 4.58
CA MET A 22 -8.94 -20.03 5.69
C MET A 22 -7.50 -20.22 6.18
N GLY A 23 -6.86 -19.12 6.52
CA GLY A 23 -5.47 -19.10 7.02
C GLY A 23 -5.13 -17.79 7.72
N ASN A 24 -3.84 -17.46 7.77
CA ASN A 24 -3.32 -16.30 8.51
C ASN A 24 -2.72 -15.20 7.63
N VAL A 25 -2.71 -15.37 6.30
CA VAL A 25 -2.15 -14.39 5.38
C VAL A 25 -3.26 -13.54 4.79
N PRO A 26 -3.22 -12.19 4.93
CA PRO A 26 -4.23 -11.32 4.35
C PRO A 26 -4.21 -11.41 2.83
N PHE A 27 -5.38 -11.65 2.24
CA PHE A 27 -5.60 -11.69 0.79
C PHE A 27 -6.11 -10.34 0.31
N VAL A 28 -5.31 -9.69 -0.54
CA VAL A 28 -5.54 -8.32 -0.99
C VAL A 28 -6.11 -8.30 -2.40
N THR A 29 -7.20 -7.56 -2.60
CA THR A 29 -7.93 -7.45 -3.88
C THR A 29 -8.16 -6.00 -4.31
N ASN A 30 -9.15 -5.76 -5.15
CA ASN A 30 -9.50 -4.44 -5.70
C ASN A 30 -10.40 -3.60 -4.79
N THR A 31 -10.71 -4.02 -3.58
CA THR A 31 -11.52 -3.20 -2.67
C THR A 31 -10.67 -2.11 -2.03
N GLU A 32 -11.29 -0.95 -1.79
CA GLU A 32 -10.71 0.15 -1.03
C GLU A 32 -10.99 0.02 0.47
N ILE A 33 -11.93 -0.87 0.83
CA ILE A 33 -12.34 -1.11 2.22
C ILE A 33 -11.32 -2.03 2.89
N ASN A 34 -11.09 -1.84 4.18
CA ASN A 34 -10.21 -2.67 5.00
C ASN A 34 -8.80 -2.85 4.39
N ASN A 35 -8.22 -1.77 3.88
CA ASN A 35 -6.90 -1.76 3.23
C ASN A 35 -6.75 -2.82 2.11
N GLY A 36 -7.83 -3.08 1.36
CA GLY A 36 -7.87 -4.07 0.29
C GLY A 36 -7.99 -5.52 0.74
N VAL A 37 -7.99 -5.81 2.03
CA VAL A 37 -8.05 -7.17 2.59
C VAL A 37 -9.48 -7.66 2.62
N VAL A 38 -9.78 -8.76 1.91
CA VAL A 38 -11.11 -9.36 1.86
C VAL A 38 -11.27 -10.59 2.76
N LYS A 39 -10.18 -11.32 3.00
CA LYS A 39 -10.14 -12.47 3.92
C LYS A 39 -8.69 -12.80 4.29
N TYR A 40 -8.52 -13.71 5.22
CA TYR A 40 -7.23 -14.33 5.56
C TYR A 40 -7.20 -15.75 4.99
N VAL A 41 -6.09 -16.09 4.32
CA VAL A 41 -5.97 -17.33 3.55
C VAL A 41 -4.73 -18.12 3.92
N GLU A 42 -4.75 -19.41 3.60
CA GLU A 42 -3.56 -20.25 3.54
C GLU A 42 -3.03 -20.23 2.11
N PRO A 43 -1.84 -19.67 1.85
CA PRO A 43 -1.25 -19.62 0.52
C PRO A 43 -0.95 -21.03 0.00
N LEU A 44 -1.09 -21.22 -1.32
CA LEU A 44 -0.68 -22.45 -1.97
C LEU A 44 0.85 -22.48 -2.17
N GLU A 45 1.42 -23.68 -2.31
CA GLU A 45 2.89 -23.88 -2.43
C GLU A 45 3.54 -23.03 -3.55
N LYS A 46 2.81 -22.78 -4.63
CA LYS A 46 3.32 -22.01 -5.78
C LYS A 46 3.04 -20.52 -5.71
N ASP A 47 2.35 -20.05 -4.68
CA ASP A 47 2.02 -18.64 -4.55
C ASP A 47 3.22 -17.82 -4.12
N LYS A 48 3.33 -16.62 -4.67
CA LYS A 48 4.28 -15.62 -4.19
C LYS A 48 3.63 -14.77 -3.11
N VAL A 49 3.95 -15.07 -1.86
CA VAL A 49 3.64 -14.21 -0.71
C VAL A 49 4.64 -13.08 -0.67
N PHE A 50 4.15 -11.85 -0.58
CA PHE A 50 4.98 -10.67 -0.40
C PHE A 50 5.14 -10.33 1.08
N CYS A 51 6.27 -9.70 1.41
CA CYS A 51 6.53 -9.15 2.75
C CYS A 51 6.69 -7.64 2.65
N GLY A 52 6.03 -6.93 3.55
CA GLY A 52 6.17 -5.48 3.66
C GLY A 52 7.47 -5.03 4.35
N PRO A 53 7.72 -3.70 4.35
CA PRO A 53 6.81 -2.67 3.88
C PRO A 53 6.72 -2.64 2.36
N ALA A 54 5.50 -2.65 1.82
CA ALA A 54 5.23 -2.65 0.39
C ALA A 54 3.92 -1.93 0.06
N ILE A 55 3.80 -1.43 -1.18
CA ILE A 55 2.57 -0.87 -1.71
C ILE A 55 1.95 -1.90 -2.66
N CYS A 56 0.66 -2.18 -2.49
CA CYS A 56 -0.13 -3.01 -3.38
C CYS A 56 -1.10 -2.13 -4.18
N ILE A 57 -0.96 -2.10 -5.50
CA ILE A 57 -1.84 -1.34 -6.38
C ILE A 57 -2.83 -2.29 -7.04
N SER A 58 -4.09 -2.09 -6.79
CA SER A 58 -5.19 -2.89 -7.36
C SER A 58 -5.32 -2.67 -8.88
N GLY A 59 -6.00 -3.58 -9.57
CA GLY A 59 -6.32 -3.44 -11.00
C GLY A 59 -7.08 -2.14 -11.33
N LEU A 60 -7.81 -1.58 -10.37
CA LEU A 60 -8.53 -0.30 -10.50
C LEU A 60 -7.69 0.91 -10.08
N GLY A 61 -6.41 0.72 -9.75
CA GLY A 61 -5.47 1.81 -9.50
C GLY A 61 -5.50 2.38 -8.08
N TYR A 62 -6.04 1.65 -7.12
CA TYR A 62 -5.99 2.05 -5.72
C TYR A 62 -4.78 1.42 -5.02
N ALA A 63 -3.96 2.24 -4.40
CA ALA A 63 -2.77 1.82 -3.66
C ALA A 63 -3.08 1.65 -2.17
N THR A 64 -2.73 0.49 -1.63
CA THR A 64 -2.78 0.13 -0.20
C THR A 64 -1.39 -0.18 0.32
N VAL A 65 -1.16 -0.04 1.62
CA VAL A 65 0.14 -0.30 2.26
C VAL A 65 0.06 -1.54 3.15
N HIS A 66 1.03 -2.43 2.99
CA HIS A 66 1.12 -3.65 3.79
C HIS A 66 2.49 -3.71 4.46
N LEU A 67 2.50 -3.76 5.78
CA LEU A 67 3.73 -3.76 6.60
C LEU A 67 4.21 -5.18 6.95
N GLY A 68 3.34 -6.16 6.83
CA GLY A 68 3.62 -7.58 7.07
C GLY A 68 3.49 -8.44 5.82
N LYS A 69 3.30 -9.74 6.01
CA LYS A 69 3.05 -10.68 4.92
C LYS A 69 1.65 -10.46 4.33
N PHE A 70 1.54 -10.58 3.02
CA PHE A 70 0.25 -10.52 2.31
C PHE A 70 0.31 -11.27 0.99
N LEU A 71 -0.85 -11.74 0.52
CA LEU A 71 -1.03 -12.39 -0.77
C LEU A 71 -1.91 -11.51 -1.66
N PRO A 72 -1.35 -10.82 -2.67
CA PRO A 72 -2.12 -10.00 -3.58
C PRO A 72 -2.78 -10.85 -4.67
N LYS A 73 -4.01 -10.51 -5.05
CA LYS A 73 -4.75 -11.16 -6.14
C LYS A 73 -4.00 -11.04 -7.46
N GLY A 74 -3.71 -12.17 -8.11
CA GLY A 74 -2.93 -12.25 -9.33
C GLY A 74 -3.69 -12.75 -10.55
N ASN A 75 -4.99 -13.06 -10.41
CA ASN A 75 -5.78 -13.67 -11.47
C ASN A 75 -6.70 -12.66 -12.19
N GLY A 76 -6.79 -12.82 -13.51
CA GLY A 76 -7.69 -12.06 -14.35
C GLY A 76 -7.33 -10.60 -14.52
N GLY A 77 -8.28 -9.81 -15.04
CA GLY A 77 -8.12 -8.38 -15.26
C GLY A 77 -8.02 -7.53 -13.99
N ASP A 78 -8.12 -8.14 -12.82
CA ASP A 78 -8.08 -7.51 -11.50
C ASP A 78 -6.78 -7.80 -10.76
N SER A 79 -5.73 -8.22 -11.46
CA SER A 79 -4.43 -8.49 -10.86
C SER A 79 -3.83 -7.25 -10.22
N CYS A 80 -3.30 -7.42 -9.01
CA CYS A 80 -2.58 -6.39 -8.31
C CYS A 80 -1.14 -6.28 -8.84
N THR A 81 -0.57 -5.09 -8.67
CA THR A 81 0.85 -4.83 -8.87
C THR A 81 1.47 -4.44 -7.54
N VAL A 82 2.58 -5.08 -7.18
CA VAL A 82 3.27 -4.82 -5.91
C VAL A 82 4.50 -3.97 -6.16
N LEU A 83 4.68 -2.95 -5.33
CA LEU A 83 5.84 -2.06 -5.30
C LEU A 83 6.61 -2.34 -4.01
N THR A 84 7.81 -2.89 -4.15
CA THR A 84 8.75 -3.08 -3.03
C THR A 84 9.85 -2.01 -3.12
N PRO A 85 10.21 -1.32 -2.03
CA PRO A 85 11.23 -0.30 -2.07
C PRO A 85 12.57 -0.83 -2.57
N LEU A 86 13.29 -0.04 -3.39
CA LEU A 86 14.64 -0.36 -3.83
C LEU A 86 15.72 0.00 -2.78
N ARG A 87 15.35 0.78 -1.77
CA ARG A 87 16.16 1.12 -0.61
C ARG A 87 15.35 1.00 0.66
N GLU A 88 16.00 1.05 1.79
CA GLU A 88 15.29 1.14 3.06
C GLU A 88 14.45 2.41 3.13
N MET A 89 13.19 2.26 3.52
CA MET A 89 12.21 3.32 3.67
C MET A 89 11.46 3.14 5.00
N SER A 90 11.16 4.25 5.66
CA SER A 90 10.28 4.22 6.83
C SER A 90 8.85 3.88 6.43
N ASN A 91 8.06 3.39 7.40
CA ASN A 91 6.63 3.13 7.16
C ASN A 91 5.88 4.38 6.70
N TYR A 92 6.25 5.56 7.23
CA TYR A 92 5.66 6.84 6.86
C TYR A 92 5.99 7.22 5.40
N GLU A 93 7.21 6.94 4.97
CA GLU A 93 7.62 7.18 3.59
C GLU A 93 6.84 6.30 2.61
N ILE A 94 6.61 5.03 2.95
CA ILE A 94 5.77 4.12 2.16
C ILE A 94 4.32 4.61 2.10
N LEU A 95 3.74 5.02 3.23
CA LEU A 95 2.39 5.59 3.29
C LEU A 95 2.26 6.85 2.44
N TYR A 96 3.27 7.72 2.49
CA TYR A 96 3.31 8.92 1.67
C TYR A 96 3.31 8.60 0.16
N TYR A 97 4.15 7.67 -0.29
CA TYR A 97 4.18 7.28 -1.70
C TYR A 97 2.86 6.63 -2.15
N ALA A 98 2.22 5.83 -1.30
CA ALA A 98 0.90 5.26 -1.60
C ALA A 98 -0.18 6.36 -1.73
N ALA A 99 -0.20 7.32 -0.80
CA ALA A 99 -1.11 8.46 -0.85
C ALA A 99 -0.85 9.32 -2.08
N LEU A 100 0.41 9.62 -2.39
CA LEU A 100 0.81 10.38 -3.57
C LEU A 100 0.38 9.68 -4.86
N PHE A 101 0.52 8.34 -4.94
CA PHE A 101 0.03 7.56 -6.07
C PHE A 101 -1.49 7.68 -6.22
N ASN A 102 -2.24 7.50 -5.14
CA ASN A 102 -3.70 7.58 -5.16
C ASN A 102 -4.19 8.94 -5.68
N VAL A 103 -3.60 10.03 -5.19
CA VAL A 103 -3.97 11.39 -5.60
C VAL A 103 -3.55 11.69 -7.04
N SER A 104 -2.32 11.30 -7.42
CA SER A 104 -1.74 11.70 -8.70
C SER A 104 -2.18 10.79 -9.86
N HIS A 105 -2.45 9.52 -9.59
CA HIS A 105 -2.60 8.49 -10.64
C HIS A 105 -3.82 7.58 -10.50
N GLY A 106 -4.44 7.46 -9.31
CA GLY A 106 -5.56 6.55 -9.09
C GLY A 106 -6.68 6.74 -10.12
N TRP A 107 -7.02 7.97 -10.44
CA TRP A 107 -8.05 8.34 -11.41
C TRP A 107 -7.79 7.88 -12.85
N ARG A 108 -6.55 7.48 -13.18
CA ARG A 108 -6.17 7.02 -14.53
C ARG A 108 -6.69 5.61 -14.86
N PHE A 109 -7.09 4.87 -13.82
CA PHE A 109 -7.45 3.47 -13.94
C PHE A 109 -8.93 3.26 -13.68
N THR A 110 -9.57 2.49 -14.56
CA THR A 110 -11.00 2.18 -14.54
C THR A 110 -11.22 0.75 -15.03
N PHE A 111 -12.47 0.28 -15.04
CA PHE A 111 -12.81 -1.02 -15.61
C PHE A 111 -12.36 -1.17 -17.07
N GLY A 112 -12.44 -0.11 -17.87
CA GLY A 112 -11.99 -0.12 -19.26
C GLY A 112 -10.47 0.08 -19.43
N ARG A 113 -9.76 0.48 -18.38
CA ARG A 113 -8.32 0.73 -18.41
C ARG A 113 -7.67 0.32 -17.11
N LYS A 114 -7.53 -0.97 -16.90
CA LYS A 114 -6.93 -1.53 -15.69
C LYS A 114 -5.44 -1.19 -15.55
N SER A 115 -4.98 -1.08 -14.32
CA SER A 115 -3.56 -0.96 -14.01
C SER A 115 -2.83 -2.27 -14.33
N ASN A 116 -1.55 -2.18 -14.63
CA ASN A 116 -0.64 -3.32 -14.74
C ASN A 116 0.81 -2.83 -14.55
N THR A 117 1.74 -3.75 -14.39
CA THR A 117 3.16 -3.45 -14.17
C THR A 117 3.74 -2.52 -15.23
N THR A 118 3.41 -2.72 -16.51
CA THR A 118 3.94 -1.91 -17.63
C THR A 118 3.45 -0.46 -17.55
N ARG A 119 2.18 -0.25 -17.21
CA ARG A 119 1.62 1.10 -17.06
C ARG A 119 2.15 1.78 -15.82
N ILE A 120 2.21 1.07 -14.68
CA ILE A 120 2.62 1.62 -13.39
C ILE A 120 4.10 2.01 -13.37
N LYS A 121 5.00 1.14 -13.83
CA LYS A 121 6.46 1.37 -13.75
C LYS A 121 6.94 2.66 -14.41
N ASN A 122 6.21 3.15 -15.41
CA ASN A 122 6.57 4.34 -16.19
C ASN A 122 5.89 5.62 -15.69
N LEU A 123 5.02 5.54 -14.70
CA LEU A 123 4.42 6.72 -14.08
C LEU A 123 5.46 7.48 -13.26
N GLU A 124 5.32 8.78 -13.20
CA GLU A 124 6.20 9.64 -12.42
C GLU A 124 5.52 10.02 -11.11
N LEU A 125 6.24 9.86 -10.03
CA LEU A 125 5.89 10.43 -8.74
C LEU A 125 6.80 11.63 -8.49
N SER A 126 6.19 12.78 -8.28
CA SER A 126 6.88 14.04 -7.97
C SER A 126 6.55 14.40 -6.53
N PRO A 127 7.38 14.01 -5.56
CA PRO A 127 7.20 14.46 -4.18
C PRO A 127 7.28 15.99 -4.13
N VAL A 128 6.38 16.60 -3.38
CA VAL A 128 6.26 18.06 -3.28
C VAL A 128 7.45 18.69 -2.54
N PHE A 129 8.21 17.88 -1.81
CA PHE A 129 9.34 18.31 -0.99
C PHE A 129 10.64 17.91 -1.66
N SER A 130 11.42 18.89 -2.13
CA SER A 130 12.53 18.70 -3.06
C SER A 130 13.89 18.44 -2.42
N GLU A 131 14.07 18.56 -1.11
CA GLU A 131 15.44 18.60 -0.55
C GLU A 131 15.79 17.54 0.48
N SER A 132 14.84 16.81 0.97
CA SER A 132 15.07 15.60 1.76
C SER A 132 13.88 14.70 1.57
N PRO A 133 14.05 13.43 1.23
CA PRO A 133 12.95 12.52 1.30
C PRO A 133 12.56 12.40 2.77
N LEU A 134 11.69 13.33 3.15
CA LEU A 134 10.81 13.18 4.26
C LEU A 134 11.49 12.98 5.62
N ASP A 135 11.94 14.05 6.18
CA ASP A 135 11.89 14.13 7.64
C ASP A 135 10.43 14.37 8.12
N MET A 136 9.49 13.70 7.44
CA MET A 136 8.10 13.59 7.91
C MET A 136 8.03 12.82 9.22
N THR A 137 9.03 12.04 9.54
CA THR A 137 9.09 11.33 10.82
C THR A 137 9.08 12.33 11.97
N SER A 138 9.88 13.39 11.91
CA SER A 138 9.92 14.42 12.95
C SER A 138 8.61 15.21 13.03
N GLU A 139 7.98 15.55 11.90
CA GLU A 139 6.68 16.23 11.90
C GLU A 139 5.55 15.35 12.41
N ILE A 140 5.53 14.07 12.01
CA ILE A 140 4.52 13.11 12.48
C ILE A 140 4.71 12.84 13.97
N ASP A 141 5.93 12.64 14.45
CA ASP A 141 6.23 12.41 15.85
C ASP A 141 5.86 13.65 16.70
N ASN A 142 6.11 14.84 16.18
CA ASN A 142 5.68 16.08 16.83
C ASN A 142 4.16 16.17 16.88
N ASN A 143 3.46 15.91 15.79
CA ASN A 143 1.99 15.92 15.76
C ASN A 143 1.38 14.84 16.65
N ASN A 144 1.95 13.64 16.69
CA ASN A 144 1.53 12.57 17.59
C ASN A 144 1.73 12.95 19.07
N SER A 145 2.85 13.62 19.38
CA SER A 145 3.11 14.14 20.74
C SER A 145 2.08 15.18 21.15
N ILE A 146 1.71 16.11 20.27
CA ILE A 146 0.69 17.12 20.50
C ILE A 146 -0.68 16.45 20.74
N ILE A 147 -1.08 15.52 19.89
CA ILE A 147 -2.36 14.79 20.01
C ILE A 147 -2.41 14.01 21.33
N THR A 148 -1.34 13.31 21.68
CA THR A 148 -1.25 12.55 22.92
C THR A 148 -1.39 13.47 24.13
N THR A 149 -0.74 14.61 24.14
CA THR A 149 -0.83 15.62 25.20
C THR A 149 -2.26 16.16 25.35
N LEU A 150 -2.93 16.44 24.24
CA LEU A 150 -4.32 16.90 24.24
C LEU A 150 -5.29 15.84 24.77
N LEU A 151 -5.09 14.57 24.40
CA LEU A 151 -5.91 13.46 24.89
C LEU A 151 -5.74 13.25 26.38
N LEU A 152 -4.51 13.28 26.91
CA LEU A 152 -4.25 13.15 28.34
C LEU A 152 -4.88 14.29 29.13
N LYS A 153 -4.77 15.53 28.64
CA LYS A 153 -5.41 16.69 29.27
C LYS A 153 -6.94 16.52 29.31
N LYS A 154 -7.52 16.04 28.22
CA LYS A 154 -8.98 15.81 28.17
C LYS A 154 -9.43 14.71 29.12
N GLU A 155 -8.64 13.65 29.25
CA GLU A 155 -8.90 12.57 30.19
C GLU A 155 -8.88 13.08 31.65
N GLU A 156 -7.94 13.95 32.01
CA GLU A 156 -7.87 14.58 33.33
C GLU A 156 -9.08 15.48 33.62
N GLU A 157 -9.55 16.22 32.61
CA GLU A 157 -10.77 17.05 32.74
C GLU A 157 -12.02 16.22 32.98
N LEU A 158 -12.12 15.02 32.40
CA LEU A 158 -13.25 14.11 32.52
C LEU A 158 -13.29 13.36 33.86
N LYS A 159 -12.17 13.31 34.61
CA LYS A 159 -12.06 12.68 35.92
C LYS A 159 -12.39 13.63 37.09
N LYS A 160 -12.62 14.90 36.81
CA LYS A 160 -13.05 15.93 37.78
C LYS A 160 -14.55 16.10 37.78
#